data_310626c0504b0fb73fcea6f41d44f77a
#
_entry.id   310626c0504b0fb73fcea6f41d44f77a
#
_cell.length_a   1.000
_cell.length_b   1.000
_cell.length_c   1.000
_cell.angle_alpha   90.00
_cell.angle_beta   90.00
_cell.angle_gamma   90.00
#
_symmetry.space_group_name_H-M   'P 1'
#
loop_
_entity.id
_entity.type
_entity.pdbx_description
1 polymer ?
#
loop_
_entity_poly.entity_id
_entity_poly.type
_entity_poly.pdbx_seq_one_letter_code
_entity_poly.pdbx_strand_id
1 'polypeptide(L)'
;MPSPKVLEPFIEKVEANAHVDAIESFYAPHASMQENELPPRASRDVLVAHESNFLSRLRSLTSKCVRPVFVNGDCVVIRWIFEFEALDGTRTRLEELAYQRWEDDRIVEEKFFYDPRQLRPSA
;
A
#
# COMPACT_ATOMS: atom_id res chain seq x y z
N MET A 1 13.73 -12.04 5.26
CA MET A 1 14.22 -10.96 4.39
C MET A 1 13.72 -11.20 2.97
N PRO A 2 12.93 -10.29 2.39
CA PRO A 2 12.49 -10.50 1.01
C PRO A 2 13.68 -10.36 0.06
N SER A 3 13.78 -11.28 -0.90
CA SER A 3 14.82 -11.17 -1.92
C SER A 3 14.43 -10.09 -2.93
N PRO A 4 15.42 -9.50 -3.65
CA PRO A 4 15.10 -8.57 -4.74
C PRO A 4 14.19 -9.19 -5.81
N LYS A 5 14.26 -10.52 -5.97
CA LYS A 5 13.42 -11.25 -6.92
C LYS A 5 11.94 -11.27 -6.52
N VAL A 6 11.63 -10.94 -5.27
CA VAL A 6 10.25 -10.85 -4.79
C VAL A 6 9.86 -9.41 -4.57
N LEU A 7 10.75 -8.61 -3.98
CA LEU A 7 10.46 -7.22 -3.65
C LEU A 7 10.22 -6.37 -4.92
N GLU A 8 11.06 -6.51 -5.94
CA GLU A 8 10.89 -5.73 -7.17
C GLU A 8 9.59 -6.05 -7.90
N PRO A 9 9.22 -7.34 -8.10
CA PRO A 9 7.90 -7.64 -8.68
C PRO A 9 6.73 -7.11 -7.86
N PHE A 10 6.84 -7.10 -6.52
CA PHE A 10 5.81 -6.51 -5.66
C PHE A 10 5.65 -5.01 -5.98
N ILE A 11 6.76 -4.28 -6.02
CA ILE A 11 6.75 -2.84 -6.32
C ILE A 11 6.17 -2.60 -7.71
N GLU A 12 6.59 -3.37 -8.72
CA GLU A 12 6.09 -3.24 -10.08
C GLU A 12 4.57 -3.44 -10.15
N LYS A 13 4.05 -4.41 -9.39
CA LYS A 13 2.63 -4.70 -9.37
C LYS A 13 1.83 -3.54 -8.80
N VAL A 14 2.33 -2.94 -7.72
CA VAL A 14 1.68 -1.74 -7.15
C VAL A 14 1.76 -0.57 -8.12
N GLU A 15 2.92 -0.36 -8.76
CA GLU A 15 3.08 0.73 -9.74
C GLU A 15 2.22 0.52 -10.99
N ALA A 16 1.85 -0.71 -11.29
CA ALA A 16 0.92 -1.02 -12.37
C ALA A 16 -0.54 -0.83 -11.94
N ASN A 17 -0.80 -0.33 -10.73
CA ASN A 17 -2.11 -0.14 -10.13
C ASN A 17 -2.87 -1.44 -9.85
N ALA A 18 -2.17 -2.57 -9.85
CA ALA A 18 -2.75 -3.88 -9.53
C ALA A 18 -2.66 -4.14 -8.03
N HIS A 19 -3.25 -3.23 -7.23
CA HIS A 19 -3.13 -3.26 -5.77
C HIS A 19 -3.75 -4.51 -5.14
N VAL A 20 -4.90 -4.95 -5.63
CA VAL A 20 -5.54 -6.17 -5.12
C VAL A 20 -4.68 -7.38 -5.41
N ASP A 21 -4.17 -7.50 -6.64
CA ASP A 21 -3.25 -8.58 -7.01
C ASP A 21 -1.99 -8.57 -6.13
N ALA A 22 -1.48 -7.39 -5.81
CA ALA A 22 -0.31 -7.27 -4.94
C ALA A 22 -0.60 -7.84 -3.55
N ILE A 23 -1.78 -7.55 -3.01
CA ILE A 23 -2.18 -8.09 -1.71
C ILE A 23 -2.34 -9.61 -1.80
N GLU A 24 -3.04 -10.10 -2.81
CA GLU A 24 -3.28 -11.54 -2.96
C GLU A 24 -1.99 -12.34 -3.15
N SER A 25 -1.03 -11.77 -3.88
CA SER A 25 0.20 -12.48 -4.24
C SER A 25 1.33 -12.37 -3.22
N PHE A 26 1.40 -11.26 -2.47
CA PHE A 26 2.56 -10.96 -1.63
C PHE A 26 2.26 -10.83 -0.14
N TYR A 27 1.02 -10.84 0.29
CA TYR A 27 0.67 -10.75 1.70
C TYR A 27 0.32 -12.14 2.25
N ALA A 28 0.73 -12.39 3.50
CA ALA A 28 0.37 -13.63 4.18
C ALA A 28 -1.14 -13.67 4.48
N PRO A 29 -1.74 -14.87 4.63
CA PRO A 29 -3.16 -14.97 4.96
C PRO A 29 -3.58 -14.22 6.22
N HIS A 30 -2.66 -14.11 7.19
CA HIS A 30 -2.91 -13.44 8.48
C HIS A 30 -2.36 -12.00 8.52
N ALA A 31 -1.98 -11.44 7.36
CA ALA A 31 -1.36 -10.12 7.30
C ALA A 31 -2.28 -9.04 7.86
N SER A 32 -1.65 -7.97 8.39
CA SER A 32 -2.37 -6.80 8.86
C SER A 32 -1.87 -5.53 8.19
N MET A 33 -2.77 -4.56 8.06
CA MET A 33 -2.46 -3.19 7.63
C MET A 33 -2.99 -2.21 8.66
N GLN A 34 -2.20 -1.17 8.93
CA GLN A 34 -2.61 -0.10 9.82
C GLN A 34 -2.30 1.24 9.16
N GLU A 35 -3.21 2.20 9.26
CA GLU A 35 -2.99 3.55 8.79
C GLU A 35 -2.81 4.46 10.00
N ASN A 36 -1.61 5.03 10.15
CA ASN A 36 -1.24 5.85 11.30
C ASN A 36 -1.62 5.14 12.61
N GLU A 37 -2.35 5.81 13.51
CA GLU A 37 -2.77 5.23 14.78
C GLU A 37 -4.20 4.68 14.77
N LEU A 38 -4.82 4.53 13.57
CA LEU A 38 -6.13 3.92 13.46
C LEU A 38 -6.03 2.42 13.77
N PRO A 39 -7.13 1.77 14.18
CA PRO A 39 -7.10 0.33 14.43
C PRO A 39 -6.65 -0.45 13.20
N PRO A 40 -5.77 -1.44 13.36
CA PRO A 40 -5.33 -2.23 12.21
C PRO A 40 -6.45 -3.14 11.69
N ARG A 41 -6.39 -3.40 10.40
CA ARG A 41 -7.22 -4.39 9.73
C ARG A 41 -6.40 -5.66 9.58
N ALA A 42 -6.99 -6.80 9.88
CA ALA A 42 -6.30 -8.08 9.82
C ALA A 42 -7.04 -9.08 8.94
N SER A 43 -6.29 -10.01 8.42
CA SER A 43 -6.56 -11.06 7.44
C SER A 43 -6.53 -10.52 6.00
N ARG A 44 -5.88 -11.32 5.13
CA ARG A 44 -5.72 -10.95 3.72
C ARG A 44 -7.07 -10.70 3.04
N ASP A 45 -8.08 -11.50 3.34
CA ASP A 45 -9.40 -11.33 2.74
C ASP A 45 -10.03 -9.98 3.10
N VAL A 46 -9.84 -9.53 4.34
CA VAL A 46 -10.30 -8.20 4.76
C VAL A 46 -9.54 -7.10 4.05
N LEU A 47 -8.21 -7.27 3.88
CA LEU A 47 -7.39 -6.30 3.18
C LEU A 47 -7.80 -6.18 1.70
N VAL A 48 -8.06 -7.31 1.05
CA VAL A 48 -8.52 -7.34 -0.34
C VAL A 48 -9.87 -6.64 -0.48
N ALA A 49 -10.81 -6.94 0.40
CA ALA A 49 -12.15 -6.33 0.36
C ALA A 49 -12.06 -4.82 0.57
N HIS A 50 -11.24 -4.36 1.52
CA HIS A 50 -11.07 -2.93 1.78
C HIS A 50 -10.46 -2.22 0.58
N GLU A 51 -9.42 -2.80 -0.02
CA GLU A 51 -8.75 -2.21 -1.18
C GLU A 51 -9.66 -2.18 -2.40
N SER A 52 -10.37 -3.28 -2.66
CA SER A 52 -11.33 -3.34 -3.77
C SER A 52 -12.40 -2.29 -3.64
N ASN A 53 -12.92 -2.08 -2.43
CA ASN A 53 -13.92 -1.06 -2.17
C ASN A 53 -13.37 0.35 -2.42
N PHE A 54 -12.15 0.62 -1.96
CA PHE A 54 -11.51 1.91 -2.21
C PHE A 54 -11.32 2.16 -3.71
N LEU A 55 -10.76 1.20 -4.43
CA LEU A 55 -10.50 1.32 -5.86
C LEU A 55 -11.78 1.50 -6.67
N SER A 56 -12.90 0.90 -6.23
CA SER A 56 -14.18 1.02 -6.92
C SER A 56 -14.73 2.44 -6.92
N ARG A 57 -14.24 3.30 -6.04
CA ARG A 57 -14.65 4.70 -5.93
C ARG A 57 -13.79 5.66 -6.73
N LEU A 58 -12.78 5.13 -7.44
CA LEU A 58 -11.84 5.95 -8.18
C LEU A 58 -12.14 5.93 -9.67
N ARG A 59 -11.95 7.10 -10.30
CA ARG A 59 -11.96 7.25 -11.75
C ARG A 59 -10.58 6.98 -12.32
N SER A 60 -9.53 7.39 -11.61
CA SER A 60 -8.15 7.20 -12.05
C SER A 60 -7.22 7.06 -10.86
N LEU A 61 -6.08 6.43 -11.08
CA LEU A 61 -5.06 6.20 -10.06
C LEU A 61 -3.70 6.10 -10.73
N THR A 62 -2.71 6.77 -10.15
CA THR A 62 -1.29 6.54 -10.46
C THR A 62 -0.57 6.18 -9.18
N SER A 63 0.36 5.25 -9.27
CA SER A 63 1.13 4.76 -8.13
C SER A 63 2.61 4.83 -8.47
N LYS A 64 3.40 5.46 -7.60
CA LYS A 64 4.83 5.62 -7.82
C LYS A 64 5.62 5.31 -6.57
N CYS A 65 6.61 4.44 -6.70
CA CYS A 65 7.61 4.18 -5.67
C CYS A 65 8.72 5.21 -5.83
N VAL A 66 8.98 6.00 -4.79
CA VAL A 66 10.09 6.94 -4.79
C VAL A 66 11.29 6.25 -4.16
N ARG A 67 12.31 5.96 -4.96
CA ARG A 67 13.49 5.27 -4.48
C ARG A 67 14.45 6.23 -3.77
N PRO A 68 15.35 5.75 -2.89
CA PRO A 68 15.64 4.33 -2.65
C PRO A 68 14.63 3.64 -1.74
N VAL A 69 14.53 2.32 -1.86
CA VAL A 69 13.79 1.48 -0.93
C VAL A 69 14.75 1.03 0.16
N PHE A 70 14.31 1.08 1.41
CA PHE A 70 15.17 0.74 2.55
C PHE A 70 14.84 -0.66 3.05
N VAL A 71 15.83 -1.53 3.09
CA VAL A 71 15.68 -2.91 3.56
C VAL A 71 16.67 -3.15 4.68
N ASN A 72 16.16 -3.61 5.82
CA ASN A 72 16.99 -4.01 6.93
C ASN A 72 16.42 -5.31 7.51
N GLY A 73 17.04 -6.45 7.15
CA GLY A 73 16.52 -7.75 7.55
C GLY A 73 15.14 -7.98 6.99
N ASP A 74 14.18 -8.24 7.86
CA ASP A 74 12.80 -8.50 7.47
C ASP A 74 11.95 -7.23 7.35
N CYS A 75 12.56 -6.07 7.60
CA CYS A 75 11.85 -4.80 7.56
C CYS A 75 12.17 -4.06 6.27
N VAL A 76 11.13 -3.54 5.62
CA VAL A 76 11.23 -2.78 4.38
C VAL A 76 10.46 -1.48 4.54
N VAL A 77 11.06 -0.37 4.10
CA VAL A 77 10.38 0.93 4.07
C VAL A 77 10.35 1.43 2.64
N ILE A 78 9.16 1.74 2.17
CA ILE A 78 8.93 2.24 0.81
C ILE A 78 8.21 3.57 0.88
N ARG A 79 8.72 4.56 0.14
CA ARG A 79 8.03 5.84 -0.03
C ARG A 79 7.16 5.75 -1.27
N TRP A 80 5.84 5.93 -1.08
CA TRP A 80 4.86 5.90 -2.15
C TRP A 80 4.28 7.28 -2.40
N ILE A 81 4.00 7.59 -3.66
CA ILE A 81 3.16 8.71 -4.04
C ILE A 81 2.02 8.16 -4.87
N PHE A 82 0.79 8.35 -4.39
CA PHE A 82 -0.42 7.97 -5.10
C PHE A 82 -1.17 9.24 -5.49
N GLU A 83 -1.59 9.32 -6.74
CA GLU A 83 -2.45 10.39 -7.21
C GLU A 83 -3.73 9.75 -7.74
N PHE A 84 -4.87 10.18 -7.22
CA PHE A 84 -6.12 9.57 -7.63
C PHE A 84 -7.25 10.60 -7.73
N GLU A 85 -8.20 10.28 -8.60
CA GLU A 85 -9.40 11.06 -8.79
C GLU A 85 -10.60 10.19 -8.43
N ALA A 86 -11.44 10.69 -7.51
CA ALA A 86 -12.66 10.01 -7.12
C ALA A 86 -13.73 10.18 -8.21
N LEU A 87 -14.78 9.38 -8.13
CA LEU A 87 -15.88 9.44 -9.10
C LEU A 87 -16.57 10.81 -9.13
N ASP A 88 -16.55 11.55 -8.02
CA ASP A 88 -17.09 12.91 -7.95
C ASP A 88 -16.14 14.00 -8.48
N GLY A 89 -14.96 13.60 -8.94
CA GLY A 89 -13.97 14.53 -9.49
C GLY A 89 -12.95 15.06 -8.49
N THR A 90 -13.07 14.72 -7.21
CA THR A 90 -12.12 15.13 -6.18
C THR A 90 -10.75 14.49 -6.47
N ARG A 91 -9.70 15.31 -6.51
CA ARG A 91 -8.33 14.85 -6.74
C ARG A 91 -7.52 14.88 -5.46
N THR A 92 -6.75 13.83 -5.24
CA THR A 92 -5.91 13.68 -4.06
C THR A 92 -4.52 13.25 -4.47
N ARG A 93 -3.51 13.85 -3.83
CA ARG A 93 -2.12 13.38 -3.90
C ARG A 93 -1.73 12.94 -2.51
N LEU A 94 -1.45 11.67 -2.37
CA LEU A 94 -1.08 11.07 -1.09
C LEU A 94 0.37 10.63 -1.13
N GLU A 95 1.18 11.19 -0.25
CA GLU A 95 2.55 10.74 -0.04
C GLU A 95 2.62 10.03 1.30
N GLU A 96 3.12 8.79 1.30
CA GLU A 96 3.17 7.99 2.51
C GLU A 96 4.42 7.12 2.57
N LEU A 97 4.77 6.71 3.78
CA LEU A 97 5.80 5.70 4.01
C LEU A 97 5.10 4.42 4.44
N ALA A 98 5.41 3.32 3.74
CA ALA A 98 4.95 2.00 4.12
C ALA A 98 6.07 1.31 4.88
N TYR A 99 5.82 0.97 6.14
CA TYR A 99 6.74 0.20 6.98
C TYR A 99 6.23 -1.23 6.99
N GLN A 100 7.02 -2.16 6.40
CA GLN A 100 6.61 -3.54 6.21
C GLN A 100 7.50 -4.49 6.98
N ARG A 101 6.90 -5.52 7.55
CA ARG A 101 7.62 -6.66 8.09
C ARG A 101 7.26 -7.88 7.23
N TRP A 102 8.30 -8.53 6.75
CA TRP A 102 8.19 -9.71 5.89
C TRP A 102 8.57 -10.97 6.67
N GLU A 103 7.91 -12.07 6.37
CA GLU A 103 8.34 -13.41 6.76
C GLU A 103 8.52 -14.19 5.48
N ASP A 104 9.77 -14.60 5.21
CA ASP A 104 10.15 -15.17 3.92
C ASP A 104 9.75 -14.18 2.80
N ASP A 105 8.94 -14.61 1.85
CA ASP A 105 8.57 -13.80 0.70
C ASP A 105 7.15 -13.22 0.80
N ARG A 106 6.64 -13.06 2.05
CA ARG A 106 5.30 -12.51 2.27
C ARG A 106 5.29 -11.44 3.33
N ILE A 107 4.48 -10.41 3.11
CA ILE A 107 4.25 -9.35 4.08
C ILE A 107 3.29 -9.87 5.14
N VAL A 108 3.70 -9.75 6.41
CA VAL A 108 2.86 -10.13 7.54
C VAL A 108 2.27 -8.93 8.26
N GLU A 109 2.90 -7.77 8.12
CA GLU A 109 2.48 -6.57 8.83
C GLU A 109 2.91 -5.35 8.03
N GLU A 110 2.00 -4.40 7.86
CA GLU A 110 2.31 -3.17 7.15
C GLU A 110 1.65 -1.99 7.87
N LYS A 111 2.43 -0.94 8.12
CA LYS A 111 1.90 0.29 8.69
C LYS A 111 2.24 1.44 7.77
N PHE A 112 1.21 2.22 7.43
CA PHE A 112 1.37 3.41 6.60
C PHE A 112 1.42 4.65 7.49
N PHE A 113 2.42 5.49 7.24
CA PHE A 113 2.61 6.76 7.94
C PHE A 113 2.39 7.88 6.95
N TYR A 114 1.37 8.69 7.17
CA TYR A 114 1.08 9.83 6.30
C TYR A 114 0.32 10.89 7.07
N ASP A 115 0.34 12.10 6.52
CA ASP A 115 -0.44 13.20 7.06
C ASP A 115 -1.89 13.07 6.58
N PRO A 116 -2.86 12.81 7.47
CA PRO A 116 -4.25 12.61 7.06
C PRO A 116 -4.88 13.85 6.43
N ARG A 117 -4.26 15.02 6.58
CA ARG A 117 -4.76 16.24 5.93
C ARG A 117 -4.69 16.13 4.41
N GLN A 118 -3.82 15.28 3.87
CA GLN A 118 -3.73 15.04 2.42
C GLN A 118 -5.03 14.46 1.84
N LEU A 119 -5.83 13.81 2.68
CA LEU A 119 -7.09 13.20 2.26
C LEU A 119 -8.27 14.15 2.36
N ARG A 120 -8.07 15.37 2.85
CA ARG A 120 -9.15 16.35 2.96
C ARG A 120 -9.37 17.05 1.63
N PRO A 121 -10.63 17.26 1.21
CA PRO A 121 -10.90 18.08 0.04
C PRO A 121 -10.29 19.46 0.21
N SER A 122 -9.75 20.01 -0.88
CA SER A 122 -9.29 21.39 -0.89
C SER A 122 -10.49 22.32 -0.69
N ALA A 123 -10.36 23.24 0.23
CA ALA A 123 -11.41 24.24 0.46
C ALA A 123 -11.45 25.22 -0.71
#